data_4990f44139c288d3ba4d9bb11ef2656b
#
_entry.id   4990f44139c288d3ba4d9bb11ef2656b
#
_cell.length_a   1.000
_cell.length_b   1.000
_cell.length_c   1.000
_cell.angle_alpha   90.00
_cell.angle_beta   90.00
_cell.angle_gamma   90.00
#
_symmetry.space_group_name_H-M   'P 1'
#
loop_
_entity.id
_entity.type
_entity.pdbx_description
1 polymer ?
#
loop_
_entity_poly.entity_id
_entity_poly.type
_entity_poly.pdbx_seq_one_letter_code
_entity_poly.pdbx_strand_id
1 'polypeptide(L)'
;MRENTYIKIETLYRTYRGYVETKNLLAEGFSNRQISTLVNEGYLQKVCYGHYWLSGKQCKKPFDYKCIEVSLSNPDAVICMNSALYYQGVLSAEPDYLSVATERTDRSMMKMDFMIQRHYFSNRNFNIGIRKQETEFGTYNIYDIERSVCDLYRLEGETEIEVGIVKNIKENKYLYNRLLKYAEVLQIKRGL
;
A
#
# COMPACT_ATOMS: atom_id res chain seq x y z
N MET A 1 32.81 6.74 2.52
CA MET A 1 32.59 6.11 1.20
C MET A 1 33.23 6.97 0.10
N ARG A 2 33.63 6.36 -1.02
CA ARG A 2 34.24 7.10 -2.13
C ARG A 2 33.18 7.99 -2.81
N GLU A 3 33.53 9.22 -3.18
CA GLU A 3 32.67 10.20 -3.86
C GLU A 3 31.96 9.61 -5.08
N ASN A 4 32.66 8.77 -5.86
CA ASN A 4 32.10 8.05 -7.01
C ASN A 4 30.90 7.13 -6.66
N THR A 5 30.82 6.57 -5.46
CA THR A 5 29.70 5.70 -5.07
C THR A 5 28.44 6.52 -4.76
N TYR A 6 28.63 7.71 -4.17
CA TYR A 6 27.53 8.64 -3.92
C TYR A 6 26.89 9.13 -5.23
N ILE A 7 27.72 9.59 -6.18
CA ILE A 7 27.25 10.01 -7.50
C ILE A 7 26.49 8.87 -8.21
N LYS A 8 26.99 7.63 -8.08
CA LYS A 8 26.34 6.46 -8.67
C LYS A 8 24.96 6.19 -8.03
N ILE A 9 24.83 6.31 -6.71
CA ILE A 9 23.53 6.17 -6.01
C ILE A 9 22.53 7.26 -6.43
N GLU A 10 22.96 8.50 -6.58
CA GLU A 10 22.07 9.57 -7.08
C GLU A 10 21.60 9.33 -8.52
N THR A 11 22.47 8.81 -9.37
CA THR A 11 22.12 8.43 -10.75
C THR A 11 21.09 7.30 -10.75
N LEU A 12 21.28 6.27 -9.91
CA LEU A 12 20.34 5.18 -9.75
C LEU A 12 18.98 5.67 -9.24
N TYR A 13 18.95 6.63 -8.31
CA TYR A 13 17.69 7.20 -7.84
C TYR A 13 16.86 7.79 -8.99
N ARG A 14 17.49 8.55 -9.88
CA ARG A 14 16.81 9.14 -11.03
C ARG A 14 16.31 8.07 -12.03
N THR A 15 17.08 7.00 -12.21
CA THR A 15 16.75 5.92 -13.14
C THR A 15 15.59 5.06 -12.61
N TYR A 16 15.64 4.69 -11.32
CA TYR A 16 14.72 3.73 -10.69
C TYR A 16 13.67 4.37 -9.79
N ARG A 17 13.58 5.71 -9.77
CA ARG A 17 12.61 6.47 -8.96
C ARG A 17 12.60 6.07 -7.47
N GLY A 18 13.78 5.78 -6.93
CA GLY A 18 14.01 5.47 -5.53
C GLY A 18 13.88 3.99 -5.14
N TYR A 19 12.99 3.19 -5.75
CA TYR A 19 12.91 1.76 -5.50
C TYR A 19 13.75 0.98 -6.52
N VAL A 20 14.61 0.07 -6.03
CA VAL A 20 15.50 -0.72 -6.87
C VAL A 20 15.52 -2.17 -6.43
N GLU A 21 15.53 -3.09 -7.40
CA GLU A 21 15.67 -4.52 -7.16
C GLU A 21 17.13 -4.95 -7.10
N THR A 22 17.39 -6.05 -6.39
CA THR A 22 18.72 -6.69 -6.37
C THR A 22 19.27 -6.92 -7.77
N LYS A 23 18.44 -7.43 -8.70
CA LYS A 23 18.86 -7.69 -10.09
C LYS A 23 19.36 -6.43 -10.80
N ASN A 24 18.72 -5.30 -10.56
CA ASN A 24 19.11 -4.02 -11.14
C ASN A 24 20.44 -3.53 -10.55
N LEU A 25 20.63 -3.64 -9.23
CA LEU A 25 21.92 -3.31 -8.59
C LEU A 25 23.06 -4.18 -9.12
N LEU A 26 22.81 -5.46 -9.32
CA LEU A 26 23.81 -6.37 -9.91
C LEU A 26 24.13 -5.98 -11.36
N ALA A 27 23.13 -5.64 -12.17
CA ALA A 27 23.31 -5.18 -13.55
C ALA A 27 24.13 -3.87 -13.63
N GLU A 28 23.98 -2.99 -12.62
CA GLU A 28 24.75 -1.77 -12.47
C GLU A 28 26.17 -2.01 -11.91
N GLY A 29 26.56 -3.28 -11.77
CA GLY A 29 27.92 -3.71 -11.39
C GLY A 29 28.19 -3.71 -9.88
N PHE A 30 27.15 -3.68 -9.01
CA PHE A 30 27.33 -3.92 -7.58
C PHE A 30 27.36 -5.42 -7.28
N SER A 31 28.30 -5.88 -6.49
CA SER A 31 28.27 -7.24 -5.93
C SER A 31 27.33 -7.30 -4.70
N ASN A 32 26.87 -8.49 -4.34
CA ASN A 32 26.06 -8.70 -3.13
C ASN A 32 26.75 -8.16 -1.86
N ARG A 33 28.09 -8.26 -1.77
CA ARG A 33 28.87 -7.72 -0.66
C ARG A 33 28.79 -6.20 -0.62
N GLN A 34 28.87 -5.53 -1.78
CA GLN A 34 28.74 -4.06 -1.87
C GLN A 34 27.32 -3.62 -1.53
N ILE A 35 26.29 -4.34 -1.99
CA ILE A 35 24.89 -4.06 -1.62
C ILE A 35 24.72 -4.14 -0.11
N SER A 36 25.23 -5.19 0.56
CA SER A 36 25.19 -5.29 2.03
C SER A 36 25.94 -4.14 2.72
N THR A 37 27.08 -3.73 2.19
CA THR A 37 27.82 -2.56 2.71
C THR A 37 27.00 -1.28 2.57
N LEU A 38 26.34 -1.05 1.42
CA LEU A 38 25.49 0.12 1.18
C LEU A 38 24.28 0.17 2.13
N VAL A 39 23.70 -1.00 2.46
CA VAL A 39 22.64 -1.08 3.49
C VAL A 39 23.18 -0.71 4.86
N ASN A 40 24.33 -1.25 5.27
CA ASN A 40 24.94 -0.96 6.58
C ASN A 40 25.38 0.51 6.72
N GLU A 41 25.80 1.13 5.63
CA GLU A 41 26.17 2.56 5.58
C GLU A 41 24.96 3.50 5.38
N GLY A 42 23.74 2.97 5.25
CA GLY A 42 22.49 3.74 5.14
C GLY A 42 22.22 4.36 3.76
N TYR A 43 22.96 3.95 2.71
CA TYR A 43 22.67 4.38 1.34
C TYR A 43 21.53 3.60 0.68
N LEU A 44 21.29 2.39 1.16
CA LEU A 44 20.15 1.56 0.79
C LEU A 44 19.37 1.20 2.06
N GLN A 45 18.07 1.39 2.05
CA GLN A 45 17.17 0.84 3.05
C GLN A 45 16.50 -0.41 2.47
N LYS A 46 16.63 -1.54 3.14
CA LYS A 46 15.94 -2.76 2.73
C LYS A 46 14.44 -2.59 2.95
N VAL A 47 13.65 -2.78 1.90
CA VAL A 47 12.18 -2.70 1.94
C VAL A 47 11.58 -4.08 2.22
N CYS A 48 11.89 -5.05 1.35
CA CYS A 48 11.49 -6.44 1.48
C CYS A 48 12.53 -7.33 0.79
N TYR A 49 12.22 -8.60 0.58
CA TYR A 49 13.14 -9.50 -0.11
C TYR A 49 13.39 -9.01 -1.54
N GLY A 50 14.65 -8.75 -1.83
CA GLY A 50 15.09 -8.32 -3.17
C GLY A 50 14.83 -6.86 -3.54
N HIS A 51 14.20 -6.06 -2.68
CA HIS A 51 13.87 -4.67 -2.96
C HIS A 51 14.48 -3.72 -1.92
N TYR A 52 14.97 -2.59 -2.39
CA TYR A 52 15.62 -1.56 -1.60
C TYR A 52 15.08 -0.18 -1.98
N TRP A 53 15.06 0.73 -1.00
CA TRP A 53 14.92 2.15 -1.23
C TRP A 53 16.29 2.80 -1.28
N LEU A 54 16.52 3.64 -2.28
CA LEU A 54 17.76 4.42 -2.44
C LEU A 54 17.71 5.63 -1.50
N SER A 55 18.41 5.53 -0.36
CA SER A 55 18.44 6.58 0.67
C SER A 55 19.53 7.59 0.37
N GLY A 56 19.21 8.66 -0.37
CA GLY A 56 20.10 9.81 -0.58
C GLY A 56 19.68 11.02 0.26
N LYS A 57 20.55 12.03 0.38
CA LYS A 57 20.25 13.26 1.16
C LYS A 57 18.98 13.99 0.66
N GLN A 58 18.61 13.82 -0.60
CA GLN A 58 17.44 14.44 -1.23
C GLN A 58 16.31 13.45 -1.53
N CYS A 59 16.50 12.17 -1.20
CA CYS A 59 15.56 11.11 -1.53
C CYS A 59 14.54 10.94 -0.40
N LYS A 60 13.39 11.58 -0.54
CA LYS A 60 12.25 11.38 0.38
C LYS A 60 11.32 10.33 -0.20
N LYS A 61 10.85 9.41 0.66
CA LYS A 61 9.78 8.49 0.29
C LYS A 61 8.51 9.27 -0.04
N PRO A 62 7.70 8.81 -1.03
CA PRO A 62 6.43 9.42 -1.35
C PRO A 62 5.44 9.28 -0.19
N PHE A 63 4.36 10.06 -0.23
CA PHE A 63 3.29 10.00 0.78
C PHE A 63 2.74 8.57 0.98
N ASP A 64 2.57 7.85 -0.11
CA ASP A 64 1.99 6.51 -0.17
C ASP A 64 3.03 5.37 -0.16
N TYR A 65 4.25 5.64 0.34
CA TYR A 65 5.35 4.67 0.34
C TYR A 65 4.99 3.35 1.02
N LYS A 66 4.17 3.36 2.08
CA LYS A 66 3.74 2.14 2.78
C LYS A 66 2.93 1.23 1.86
N CYS A 67 2.05 1.81 1.04
CA CYS A 67 1.23 1.07 0.08
C CYS A 67 2.10 0.45 -1.02
N ILE A 68 3.06 1.22 -1.55
CA ILE A 68 4.00 0.75 -2.56
C ILE A 68 4.87 -0.39 -2.00
N GLU A 69 5.41 -0.24 -0.81
CA GLU A 69 6.28 -1.24 -0.18
C GLU A 69 5.54 -2.54 0.12
N VAL A 70 4.27 -2.47 0.54
CA VAL A 70 3.42 -3.65 0.66
C VAL A 70 3.23 -4.35 -0.68
N SER A 71 2.96 -3.60 -1.75
CA SER A 71 2.80 -4.16 -3.10
C SER A 71 4.10 -4.80 -3.63
N LEU A 72 5.28 -4.24 -3.30
CA LEU A 72 6.57 -4.84 -3.62
C LEU A 72 6.79 -6.17 -2.87
N SER A 73 6.28 -6.28 -1.65
CA SER A 73 6.37 -7.50 -0.83
C SER A 73 5.33 -8.55 -1.23
N ASN A 74 4.12 -8.12 -1.55
CA ASN A 74 3.01 -8.96 -1.99
C ASN A 74 2.18 -8.21 -3.03
N PRO A 75 2.37 -8.46 -4.33
CA PRO A 75 1.66 -7.76 -5.41
C PRO A 75 0.15 -7.95 -5.41
N ASP A 76 -0.35 -9.02 -4.80
CA ASP A 76 -1.79 -9.31 -4.71
C ASP A 76 -2.46 -8.67 -3.48
N ALA A 77 -1.68 -8.11 -2.56
CA ALA A 77 -2.21 -7.43 -1.39
C ALA A 77 -2.98 -6.16 -1.79
N VAL A 78 -4.05 -5.86 -1.07
CA VAL A 78 -4.93 -4.71 -1.33
C VAL A 78 -5.01 -3.84 -0.07
N ILE A 79 -4.74 -2.55 -0.19
CA ILE A 79 -4.94 -1.59 0.91
C ILE A 79 -6.45 -1.46 1.18
N CYS A 80 -6.86 -1.54 2.44
CA CYS A 80 -8.27 -1.63 2.82
C CYS A 80 -8.61 -0.79 4.05
N MET A 81 -9.88 -0.79 4.45
CA MET A 81 -10.38 -0.18 5.68
C MET A 81 -10.02 1.33 5.78
N ASN A 82 -9.71 1.81 6.99
CA ASN A 82 -9.33 3.19 7.27
C ASN A 82 -8.08 3.62 6.47
N SER A 83 -7.14 2.70 6.22
CA SER A 83 -5.97 3.01 5.41
C SER A 83 -6.35 3.34 3.96
N ALA A 84 -7.28 2.59 3.36
CA ALA A 84 -7.76 2.91 2.03
C ALA A 84 -8.48 4.27 1.97
N LEU A 85 -9.25 4.62 2.99
CA LEU A 85 -9.91 5.92 3.08
C LEU A 85 -8.90 7.06 3.26
N TYR A 86 -7.86 6.85 4.06
CA TYR A 86 -6.80 7.84 4.26
C TYR A 86 -6.02 8.13 2.97
N TYR A 87 -5.54 7.09 2.29
CA TYR A 87 -4.77 7.27 1.05
C TYR A 87 -5.60 7.78 -0.14
N GLN A 88 -6.93 7.74 -0.04
CA GLN A 88 -7.86 8.37 -0.98
C GLN A 88 -8.31 9.77 -0.54
N GLY A 89 -7.75 10.31 0.55
CA GLY A 89 -8.04 11.66 1.02
C GLY A 89 -9.40 11.84 1.72
N VAL A 90 -10.05 10.75 2.10
CA VAL A 90 -11.33 10.78 2.84
C VAL A 90 -11.10 11.02 4.33
N LEU A 91 -10.07 10.41 4.89
CA LEU A 91 -9.63 10.65 6.27
C LEU A 91 -8.42 11.58 6.30
N SER A 92 -8.41 12.50 7.26
CA SER A 92 -7.30 13.45 7.45
C SER A 92 -6.17 12.91 8.32
N ALA A 93 -6.46 11.96 9.21
CA ALA A 93 -5.49 11.36 10.10
C ALA A 93 -5.00 10.00 9.57
N GLU A 94 -3.68 9.82 9.58
CA GLU A 94 -3.09 8.52 9.24
C GLU A 94 -3.41 7.50 10.34
N PRO A 95 -3.91 6.31 10.00
CA PRO A 95 -4.12 5.23 10.97
C PRO A 95 -2.79 4.73 11.57
N ASP A 96 -2.82 4.27 12.83
CA ASP A 96 -1.64 3.75 13.54
C ASP A 96 -1.00 2.54 12.85
N TYR A 97 -1.78 1.81 12.08
CA TYR A 97 -1.36 0.65 11.30
C TYR A 97 -1.92 0.69 9.88
N LEU A 98 -1.19 0.09 8.95
CA LEU A 98 -1.65 -0.08 7.58
C LEU A 98 -2.55 -1.32 7.49
N SER A 99 -3.83 -1.13 7.18
CA SER A 99 -4.78 -2.22 6.93
C SER A 99 -4.61 -2.79 5.54
N VAL A 100 -4.35 -4.09 5.46
CA VAL A 100 -4.06 -4.80 4.22
C VAL A 100 -4.93 -6.04 4.09
N ALA A 101 -5.69 -6.13 3.02
CA ALA A 101 -6.48 -7.30 2.65
C ALA A 101 -5.65 -8.28 1.83
N THR A 102 -5.80 -9.57 2.11
CA THR A 102 -5.27 -10.66 1.29
C THR A 102 -6.31 -11.77 1.17
N GLU A 103 -6.19 -12.61 0.16
CA GLU A 103 -7.00 -13.82 0.10
C GLU A 103 -6.74 -14.71 1.33
N ARG A 104 -7.78 -15.44 1.76
CA ARG A 104 -7.71 -16.33 2.92
C ARG A 104 -6.66 -17.45 2.78
N THR A 105 -6.35 -17.82 1.56
CA THR A 105 -5.35 -18.84 1.22
C THR A 105 -3.92 -18.31 1.16
N ASP A 106 -3.75 -17.00 1.09
CA ASP A 106 -2.43 -16.37 1.01
C ASP A 106 -1.64 -16.60 2.31
N ARG A 107 -0.46 -17.21 2.18
CA ARG A 107 0.48 -17.51 3.26
C ARG A 107 1.76 -16.68 3.18
N SER A 108 1.81 -15.70 2.27
CA SER A 108 2.96 -14.82 2.12
C SER A 108 3.27 -14.08 3.43
N MET A 109 4.53 -13.94 3.73
CA MET A 109 4.99 -13.21 4.90
C MET A 109 5.31 -11.77 4.52
N MET A 110 4.63 -10.81 5.13
CA MET A 110 4.90 -9.38 4.96
C MET A 110 5.61 -8.87 6.23
N LYS A 111 6.93 -8.67 6.13
CA LYS A 111 7.75 -8.06 7.19
C LYS A 111 8.13 -6.66 6.73
N MET A 112 7.54 -5.65 7.36
CA MET A 112 7.76 -4.24 7.04
C MET A 112 8.31 -3.48 8.25
N ASP A 113 8.89 -2.32 8.02
CA ASP A 113 9.40 -1.43 9.08
C ASP A 113 8.27 -0.63 9.77
N PHE A 114 7.01 -0.85 9.39
CA PHE A 114 5.83 -0.22 9.95
C PHE A 114 4.76 -1.28 10.29
N MET A 115 3.82 -0.90 11.15
CA MET A 115 2.78 -1.82 11.61
C MET A 115 1.77 -2.11 10.51
N ILE A 116 1.44 -3.40 10.32
CA ILE A 116 0.43 -3.89 9.37
C ILE A 116 -0.64 -4.64 10.15
N GLN A 117 -1.91 -4.35 9.85
CA GLN A 117 -3.04 -5.18 10.23
C GLN A 117 -3.54 -5.93 8.99
N ARG A 118 -3.40 -7.26 9.00
CA ARG A 118 -3.80 -8.10 7.88
C ARG A 118 -5.22 -8.62 8.06
N HIS A 119 -6.05 -8.41 7.03
CA HIS A 119 -7.43 -8.89 6.94
C HIS A 119 -7.52 -9.99 5.87
N TYR A 120 -8.16 -11.11 6.22
CA TYR A 120 -8.28 -12.27 5.33
C TYR A 120 -9.70 -12.36 4.77
N PHE A 121 -9.82 -12.23 3.45
CA PHE A 121 -11.10 -12.32 2.76
C PHE A 121 -11.20 -13.63 1.96
N SER A 122 -12.44 -14.16 1.84
CA SER A 122 -12.71 -15.26 0.93
C SER A 122 -12.52 -14.77 -0.53
N ASN A 123 -12.12 -15.67 -1.44
CA ASN A 123 -11.94 -15.37 -2.85
C ASN A 123 -13.17 -14.65 -3.45
N ARG A 124 -14.39 -15.09 -3.09
CA ARG A 124 -15.65 -14.47 -3.53
C ARG A 124 -15.72 -12.97 -3.21
N ASN A 125 -15.22 -12.55 -2.05
CA ASN A 125 -15.34 -11.18 -1.57
C ASN A 125 -14.08 -10.35 -1.82
N PHE A 126 -12.93 -10.98 -2.04
CA PHE A 126 -11.64 -10.32 -2.16
C PHE A 126 -11.57 -9.40 -3.38
N ASN A 127 -12.05 -9.88 -4.54
CA ASN A 127 -11.89 -9.17 -5.82
C ASN A 127 -12.87 -7.99 -6.03
N ILE A 128 -13.80 -7.77 -5.10
CA ILE A 128 -14.82 -6.72 -5.24
C ILE A 128 -14.24 -5.38 -4.84
N GLY A 129 -14.32 -4.37 -5.72
CA GLY A 129 -13.94 -2.99 -5.43
C GLY A 129 -12.44 -2.72 -5.48
N ILE A 130 -11.61 -3.64 -6.00
CA ILE A 130 -10.18 -3.41 -6.18
C ILE A 130 -9.95 -2.37 -7.28
N ARG A 131 -9.10 -1.40 -7.00
CA ARG A 131 -8.56 -0.41 -7.94
C ARG A 131 -7.05 -0.50 -7.92
N LYS A 132 -6.42 -0.40 -9.09
CA LYS A 132 -4.98 -0.25 -9.22
C LYS A 132 -4.63 1.23 -9.18
N GLN A 133 -3.81 1.61 -8.20
CA GLN A 133 -3.26 2.95 -8.09
C GLN A 133 -1.87 2.97 -8.73
N GLU A 134 -1.69 3.82 -9.73
CA GLU A 134 -0.40 4.05 -10.38
C GLU A 134 0.19 5.37 -9.90
N THR A 135 1.46 5.35 -9.53
CA THR A 135 2.20 6.51 -9.05
C THR A 135 3.54 6.63 -9.76
N GLU A 136 4.21 7.72 -9.57
CA GLU A 136 5.56 7.92 -10.11
C GLU A 136 6.57 6.90 -9.56
N PHE A 137 6.35 6.40 -8.33
CA PHE A 137 7.28 5.52 -7.61
C PHE A 137 6.94 4.03 -7.68
N GLY A 138 5.76 3.68 -8.16
CA GLY A 138 5.29 2.30 -8.26
C GLY A 138 3.78 2.19 -8.33
N THR A 139 3.29 0.97 -8.18
CA THR A 139 1.84 0.68 -8.24
C THR A 139 1.42 -0.16 -7.05
N TYR A 140 0.17 -0.01 -6.62
CA TYR A 140 -0.42 -0.84 -5.57
C TYR A 140 -1.93 -1.01 -5.78
N ASN A 141 -2.50 -2.04 -5.19
CA ASN A 141 -3.93 -2.26 -5.19
C ASN A 141 -4.56 -1.62 -3.94
N ILE A 142 -5.72 -1.02 -4.11
CA ILE A 142 -6.48 -0.38 -3.04
C ILE A 142 -7.98 -0.62 -3.28
N TYR A 143 -8.75 -0.88 -2.22
CA TYR A 143 -10.19 -0.89 -2.34
C TYR A 143 -10.74 0.53 -2.53
N ASP A 144 -11.77 0.67 -3.35
CA ASP A 144 -12.46 1.94 -3.49
C ASP A 144 -13.17 2.35 -2.18
N ILE A 145 -13.62 3.60 -2.14
CA ILE A 145 -14.22 4.20 -0.92
C ILE A 145 -15.42 3.40 -0.46
N GLU A 146 -16.32 3.05 -1.36
CA GLU A 146 -17.57 2.38 -1.04
C GLU A 146 -17.32 0.97 -0.51
N ARG A 147 -16.33 0.26 -1.09
CA ARG A 147 -15.92 -1.04 -0.56
C ARG A 147 -15.29 -0.91 0.83
N SER A 148 -14.44 0.09 1.02
CA SER A 148 -13.77 0.31 2.32
C SER A 148 -14.78 0.63 3.43
N VAL A 149 -15.80 1.45 3.13
CA VAL A 149 -16.91 1.72 4.05
C VAL A 149 -17.69 0.43 4.37
N CYS A 150 -18.00 -0.38 3.37
CA CYS A 150 -18.67 -1.66 3.59
C CYS A 150 -17.89 -2.59 4.51
N ASP A 151 -16.57 -2.66 4.35
CA ASP A 151 -15.71 -3.52 5.19
C ASP A 151 -15.65 -3.01 6.63
N LEU A 152 -15.59 -1.69 6.86
CA LEU A 152 -15.65 -1.10 8.19
C LEU A 152 -16.96 -1.45 8.88
N TYR A 153 -18.10 -1.22 8.24
CA TYR A 153 -19.41 -1.59 8.77
C TYR A 153 -19.50 -3.08 9.15
N ARG A 154 -18.91 -3.95 8.34
CA ARG A 154 -18.95 -5.39 8.56
C ARG A 154 -18.06 -5.84 9.72
N LEU A 155 -16.90 -5.24 9.91
CA LEU A 155 -15.86 -5.71 10.82
C LEU A 155 -15.81 -4.93 12.14
N GLU A 156 -16.09 -3.64 12.11
CA GLU A 156 -15.99 -2.74 13.26
C GLU A 156 -17.36 -2.23 13.75
N GLY A 157 -18.39 -2.34 12.90
CA GLY A 157 -19.70 -1.79 13.18
C GLY A 157 -19.83 -0.33 12.74
N GLU A 158 -20.95 0.30 13.11
CA GLU A 158 -21.25 1.69 12.75
C GLU A 158 -20.53 2.66 13.69
N THR A 159 -19.70 3.55 13.13
CA THR A 159 -19.04 4.64 13.84
C THR A 159 -19.44 6.00 13.26
N GLU A 160 -19.17 7.10 13.97
CA GLU A 160 -19.47 8.46 13.50
C GLU A 160 -18.74 8.80 12.18
N ILE A 161 -17.56 8.22 11.95
CA ILE A 161 -16.75 8.44 10.75
C ILE A 161 -17.46 7.85 9.52
N GLU A 162 -17.90 6.59 9.60
CA GLU A 162 -18.62 5.95 8.50
C GLU A 162 -19.95 6.64 8.21
N VAL A 163 -20.69 7.06 9.24
CA VAL A 163 -21.95 7.80 9.07
C VAL A 163 -21.71 9.07 8.26
N GLY A 164 -20.66 9.83 8.56
CA GLY A 164 -20.29 11.03 7.82
C GLY A 164 -19.94 10.75 6.36
N ILE A 165 -19.16 9.68 6.10
CA ILE A 165 -18.76 9.27 4.74
C ILE A 165 -19.97 8.81 3.94
N VAL A 166 -20.84 7.97 4.53
CA VAL A 166 -22.08 7.50 3.88
C VAL A 166 -23.01 8.66 3.53
N LYS A 167 -23.13 9.68 4.40
CA LYS A 167 -23.90 10.88 4.09
C LYS A 167 -23.39 11.57 2.82
N ASN A 168 -22.08 11.76 2.70
CA ASN A 168 -21.47 12.36 1.51
C ASN A 168 -21.65 11.47 0.27
N ILE A 169 -21.55 10.14 0.40
CA ILE A 169 -21.81 9.21 -0.71
C ILE A 169 -23.25 9.30 -1.19
N LYS A 170 -24.23 9.47 -0.28
CA LYS A 170 -25.68 9.61 -0.61
C LYS A 170 -25.99 10.81 -1.50
N GLU A 171 -25.19 11.85 -1.46
CA GLU A 171 -25.33 13.02 -2.33
C GLU A 171 -25.02 12.71 -3.79
N ASN A 172 -24.22 11.65 -4.05
CA ASN A 172 -23.92 11.19 -5.39
C ASN A 172 -24.63 9.85 -5.68
N LYS A 173 -25.70 9.91 -6.47
CA LYS A 173 -26.53 8.74 -6.81
C LYS A 173 -25.72 7.55 -7.38
N TYR A 174 -24.69 7.80 -8.16
CA TYR A 174 -23.84 6.73 -8.72
C TYR A 174 -23.04 6.01 -7.64
N LEU A 175 -22.38 6.78 -6.76
CA LEU A 175 -21.61 6.23 -5.66
C LEU A 175 -22.51 5.48 -4.67
N TYR A 176 -23.67 6.04 -4.37
CA TYR A 176 -24.64 5.41 -3.47
C TYR A 176 -25.18 4.08 -4.02
N ASN A 177 -25.52 4.02 -5.31
CA ASN A 177 -25.94 2.76 -5.92
C ASN A 177 -24.83 1.69 -5.90
N ARG A 178 -23.57 2.10 -6.06
CA ARG A 178 -22.42 1.19 -5.95
C ARG A 178 -22.22 0.70 -4.51
N LEU A 179 -22.34 1.59 -3.53
CA LEU A 179 -22.32 1.23 -2.11
C LEU A 179 -23.38 0.18 -1.77
N LEU A 180 -24.64 0.40 -2.19
CA LEU A 180 -25.73 -0.54 -1.95
C LEU A 180 -25.49 -1.90 -2.62
N LYS A 181 -24.98 -1.91 -3.85
CA LYS A 181 -24.59 -3.14 -4.53
C LYS A 181 -23.50 -3.92 -3.78
N TYR A 182 -22.48 -3.23 -3.25
CA TYR A 182 -21.46 -3.87 -2.45
C TYR A 182 -22.02 -4.39 -1.13
N ALA A 183 -22.88 -3.64 -0.47
CA ALA A 183 -23.54 -4.07 0.76
C ALA A 183 -24.35 -5.37 0.56
N GLU A 184 -25.09 -5.45 -0.55
CA GLU A 184 -25.84 -6.66 -0.91
C GLU A 184 -24.91 -7.86 -1.14
N VAL A 185 -23.89 -7.73 -1.99
CA VAL A 185 -22.95 -8.80 -2.32
C VAL A 185 -22.14 -9.26 -1.11
N LEU A 186 -21.74 -8.32 -0.25
CA LEU A 186 -20.99 -8.58 0.98
C LEU A 186 -21.89 -9.01 2.14
N GLN A 187 -23.21 -9.09 1.92
CA GLN A 187 -24.22 -9.52 2.92
C GLN A 187 -24.21 -8.67 4.20
N ILE A 188 -24.11 -7.36 4.04
CA ILE A 188 -24.20 -6.42 5.17
C ILE A 188 -25.67 -6.30 5.56
N LYS A 189 -26.02 -6.79 6.74
CA LYS A 189 -27.42 -6.97 7.20
C LYS A 189 -28.05 -5.71 7.85
N ARG A 190 -27.32 -4.61 8.03
CA ARG A 190 -27.82 -3.38 8.69
C ARG A 190 -27.65 -2.18 7.76
N GLY A 191 -28.64 -1.28 7.79
CA GLY A 191 -28.84 -0.22 6.82
C GLY A 191 -27.67 0.75 6.68
N LEU A 192 -27.08 0.74 5.49
CA LEU A 192 -26.24 1.80 4.95
C LEU A 192 -27.11 2.92 4.35
#